data_bbfaac4ee75d4752f81e521283359149
#
_entry.id   bbfaac4ee75d4752f81e521283359149
#
_cell.length_a   1.000
_cell.length_b   1.000
_cell.length_c   1.000
_cell.angle_alpha   90.00
_cell.angle_beta   90.00
_cell.angle_gamma   90.00
#
_symmetry.space_group_name_H-M   'P 1'
#
loop_
_entity.id
_entity.type
_entity.pdbx_description
1 polymer ?
#
loop_
_entity_poly.entity_id
_entity_poly.type
_entity_poly.pdbx_seq_one_letter_code
_entity_poly.pdbx_strand_id
1 'polypeptide(L)'
;INENGTNSEGRINYTFDWKYKKVIRSGEFGYSCLMEQPNGNIVCFYEQESRPDNIHSLVFGEYTLDYIKDIKPTPDTPNLVYSSSEKVLPLSDGTYTPIGPELPSIAGLHEGTILVRFTPTSTDSIYSLIGVSNGQTGNQNSYFHLYYSNARLGFEIRRQEGGDFEKNSAPVTIEAGKEYCAAFTADPDYGYQLFLNGEMVLDLPLSELTASSGYGFMADIPGIDSGYLGMTRRQAPSGQPAAFEYPFTGTIHNVQIFDGVFSAEHMKQVTYVASSGSNVYSNSGVTITPSQPVQIDDDSVTDIAAMHSGAIVVEFTPQISSIHSLIGISNSTTANSHFHLYVGGGVLGYEIRRQNGGDFVKSSAAVDMTSGEKHIAAFTADPDTGYKLFFDGELVQVIPPAELPSTGYGFISDIPGINAGYLGKTARSGNQYPYNGSIENIKVFNTDIPDDTLTAWTLSGGF
;
A
#
# COMPACT_ATOMS: atom_id res chain seq x y z
N ILE A 1 -28.46 -17.89 -15.22
CA ILE A 1 -29.20 -19.16 -15.14
C ILE A 1 -29.01 -19.86 -16.45
N ASN A 2 -28.38 -21.02 -16.45
CA ASN A 2 -28.19 -21.85 -17.65
C ASN A 2 -29.08 -23.09 -17.56
N GLU A 3 -29.80 -23.40 -18.63
CA GLU A 3 -30.55 -24.64 -18.74
C GLU A 3 -29.61 -25.80 -19.13
N ASN A 4 -29.47 -26.78 -18.27
CA ASN A 4 -28.61 -27.97 -18.45
C ASN A 4 -29.40 -29.23 -18.79
N GLY A 5 -30.26 -29.18 -19.81
CA GLY A 5 -31.09 -30.29 -20.20
C GLY A 5 -32.21 -30.63 -19.21
N THR A 6 -32.85 -31.79 -19.38
CA THR A 6 -33.91 -32.27 -18.50
C THR A 6 -33.45 -33.45 -17.67
N ASN A 7 -33.96 -33.57 -16.42
CA ASN A 7 -33.74 -34.75 -15.57
C ASN A 7 -34.60 -35.92 -16.04
N SER A 8 -34.48 -37.07 -15.37
CA SER A 8 -35.24 -38.28 -15.66
C SER A 8 -36.76 -38.15 -15.51
N GLU A 9 -37.24 -37.07 -14.87
CA GLU A 9 -38.66 -36.76 -14.69
C GLU A 9 -39.16 -35.71 -15.70
N GLY A 10 -38.33 -35.33 -16.68
CA GLY A 10 -38.66 -34.34 -17.69
C GLY A 10 -38.64 -32.88 -17.21
N ARG A 11 -38.08 -32.61 -16.03
CA ARG A 11 -37.92 -31.25 -15.49
C ARG A 11 -36.62 -30.65 -15.99
N ILE A 12 -36.64 -29.35 -16.30
CA ILE A 12 -35.46 -28.62 -16.74
C ILE A 12 -34.48 -28.50 -15.56
N ASN A 13 -33.25 -28.91 -15.78
CA ASN A 13 -32.15 -28.66 -14.83
C ASN A 13 -31.57 -27.27 -15.04
N TYR A 14 -31.49 -26.50 -13.98
CA TYR A 14 -30.87 -25.20 -13.99
C TYR A 14 -29.54 -25.24 -13.26
N THR A 15 -28.51 -24.67 -13.87
CA THR A 15 -27.26 -24.35 -13.15
C THR A 15 -27.27 -22.85 -12.85
N PHE A 16 -27.01 -22.54 -11.59
CA PHE A 16 -26.89 -21.16 -11.11
C PHE A 16 -25.41 -20.87 -10.91
N ASP A 17 -24.85 -20.04 -11.77
CA ASP A 17 -23.54 -19.46 -11.54
C ASP A 17 -23.71 -18.23 -10.64
N TRP A 18 -23.53 -18.43 -9.36
CA TRP A 18 -23.60 -17.37 -8.38
C TRP A 18 -22.25 -16.65 -8.35
N LYS A 19 -22.09 -15.67 -9.21
CA LYS A 19 -20.86 -14.86 -9.25
C LYS A 19 -20.64 -14.10 -7.95
N TYR A 20 -21.71 -13.69 -7.29
CA TYR A 20 -21.67 -12.96 -6.03
C TYR A 20 -22.50 -13.71 -4.98
N LYS A 21 -21.92 -13.84 -3.78
CA LYS A 21 -22.58 -14.48 -2.63
C LYS A 21 -22.22 -13.70 -1.38
N LYS A 22 -23.20 -13.36 -0.55
CA LYS A 22 -22.97 -12.74 0.75
C LYS A 22 -23.82 -13.41 1.80
N VAL A 23 -23.21 -13.72 2.94
CA VAL A 23 -23.92 -14.14 4.13
C VAL A 23 -24.48 -12.88 4.80
N ILE A 24 -25.80 -12.69 4.78
CA ILE A 24 -26.47 -11.57 5.44
C ILE A 24 -26.51 -11.80 6.95
N ARG A 25 -26.72 -13.04 7.37
CA ARG A 25 -26.76 -13.45 8.76
C ARG A 25 -26.29 -14.90 8.88
N SER A 26 -25.43 -15.18 9.84
CA SER A 26 -25.09 -16.55 10.25
C SER A 26 -26.00 -17.05 11.35
N GLY A 27 -26.19 -18.36 11.48
CA GLY A 27 -27.03 -19.01 12.47
C GLY A 27 -28.30 -19.62 11.88
N GLU A 28 -29.20 -20.09 12.75
CA GLU A 28 -30.46 -20.68 12.33
C GLU A 28 -31.46 -19.61 11.89
N PHE A 29 -32.14 -19.85 10.78
CA PHE A 29 -33.23 -19.03 10.29
C PHE A 29 -34.30 -19.90 9.63
N GLY A 30 -35.53 -19.40 9.64
CA GLY A 30 -36.66 -20.07 9.01
C GLY A 30 -36.96 -19.54 7.61
N TYR A 31 -38.17 -19.08 7.39
CA TYR A 31 -38.61 -18.60 6.08
C TYR A 31 -38.01 -17.22 5.76
N SER A 32 -37.72 -17.01 4.47
CA SER A 32 -37.27 -15.72 3.95
C SER A 32 -37.95 -15.37 2.63
N CYS A 33 -38.11 -14.09 2.35
CA CYS A 33 -38.47 -13.58 1.04
C CYS A 33 -37.60 -12.38 0.66
N LEU A 34 -37.38 -12.23 -0.64
CA LEU A 34 -36.57 -11.16 -1.23
C LEU A 34 -37.46 -10.34 -2.17
N MET A 35 -37.25 -9.05 -2.19
CA MET A 35 -37.91 -8.14 -3.10
C MET A 35 -36.94 -7.04 -3.52
N GLU A 36 -36.93 -6.70 -4.80
CA GLU A 36 -36.23 -5.50 -5.30
C GLU A 36 -37.13 -4.28 -5.15
N GLN A 37 -36.58 -3.20 -4.63
CA GLN A 37 -37.23 -1.90 -4.54
C GLN A 37 -37.01 -1.05 -5.81
N PRO A 38 -37.83 -0.03 -6.05
CA PRO A 38 -37.65 0.86 -7.19
C PRO A 38 -36.31 1.61 -7.24
N ASN A 39 -35.63 1.75 -6.10
CA ASN A 39 -34.30 2.33 -6.00
C ASN A 39 -33.14 1.33 -6.27
N GLY A 40 -33.48 0.06 -6.61
CA GLY A 40 -32.53 -1.00 -6.88
C GLY A 40 -31.98 -1.72 -5.63
N ASN A 41 -32.42 -1.35 -4.43
CA ASN A 41 -32.05 -2.05 -3.20
C ASN A 41 -32.80 -3.39 -3.09
N ILE A 42 -32.19 -4.35 -2.45
CA ILE A 42 -32.78 -5.66 -2.15
C ILE A 42 -33.28 -5.64 -0.72
N VAL A 43 -34.55 -5.90 -0.56
CA VAL A 43 -35.16 -6.10 0.77
C VAL A 43 -35.23 -7.57 1.07
N CYS A 44 -34.74 -7.96 2.23
CA CYS A 44 -34.87 -9.30 2.77
C CYS A 44 -35.73 -9.29 4.04
N PHE A 45 -36.76 -10.09 4.05
CA PHE A 45 -37.59 -10.34 5.21
C PHE A 45 -37.43 -11.80 5.62
N TYR A 46 -37.00 -12.07 6.86
CA TYR A 46 -36.69 -13.43 7.30
C TYR A 46 -36.98 -13.66 8.78
N GLU A 47 -37.23 -14.92 9.13
CA GLU A 47 -37.33 -15.37 10.50
C GLU A 47 -35.94 -15.75 11.04
N GLN A 48 -35.61 -15.24 12.20
CA GLN A 48 -34.38 -15.55 12.91
C GLN A 48 -34.67 -16.09 14.29
N GLU A 49 -34.03 -17.18 14.68
CA GLU A 49 -34.04 -17.61 16.07
C GLU A 49 -33.21 -16.63 16.92
N SER A 50 -33.87 -16.01 17.90
CA SER A 50 -33.26 -14.93 18.68
C SER A 50 -33.05 -15.28 20.15
N ARG A 51 -33.50 -16.49 20.60
CA ARG A 51 -33.41 -16.88 22.03
C ARG A 51 -33.34 -18.41 22.20
N PRO A 52 -32.79 -18.89 23.33
CA PRO A 52 -32.70 -20.32 23.67
C PRO A 52 -34.04 -21.03 23.82
N ASP A 53 -35.16 -20.31 23.78
CA ASP A 53 -36.52 -20.78 23.99
C ASP A 53 -37.35 -20.91 22.71
N ASN A 54 -36.71 -20.97 21.56
CA ASN A 54 -37.36 -21.12 20.24
C ASN A 54 -38.31 -19.98 19.85
N ILE A 55 -38.08 -18.77 20.31
CA ILE A 55 -38.82 -17.63 19.83
C ILE A 55 -38.17 -17.05 18.56
N HIS A 56 -38.92 -17.07 17.47
CA HIS A 56 -38.50 -16.47 16.21
C HIS A 56 -38.80 -14.98 16.18
N SER A 57 -37.84 -14.20 15.76
CA SER A 57 -38.01 -12.78 15.44
C SER A 57 -38.12 -12.59 13.94
N LEU A 58 -39.05 -11.75 13.51
CA LEU A 58 -39.15 -11.31 12.15
C LEU A 58 -38.16 -10.15 11.95
N VAL A 59 -37.26 -10.33 11.00
CA VAL A 59 -36.23 -9.32 10.68
C VAL A 59 -36.49 -8.78 9.29
N PHE A 60 -36.43 -7.47 9.16
CA PHE A 60 -36.47 -6.76 7.90
C PHE A 60 -35.11 -6.10 7.68
N GLY A 61 -34.44 -6.45 6.57
CA GLY A 61 -33.18 -5.85 6.18
C GLY A 61 -33.26 -5.27 4.78
N GLU A 62 -32.74 -4.08 4.59
CA GLU A 62 -32.57 -3.44 3.27
C GLU A 62 -31.08 -3.41 2.95
N TYR A 63 -30.71 -3.88 1.76
CA TYR A 63 -29.33 -4.04 1.32
C TYR A 63 -29.14 -3.44 -0.05
N THR A 64 -28.08 -2.68 -0.24
CA THR A 64 -27.69 -2.20 -1.57
C THR A 64 -27.18 -3.36 -2.41
N LEU A 65 -27.27 -3.25 -3.72
CA LEU A 65 -26.71 -4.24 -4.63
C LEU A 65 -25.19 -4.35 -4.46
N ASP A 66 -24.53 -3.23 -4.16
CA ASP A 66 -23.10 -3.17 -3.89
C ASP A 66 -22.71 -3.92 -2.62
N TYR A 67 -23.49 -3.80 -1.55
CA TYR A 67 -23.32 -4.62 -0.35
C TYR A 67 -23.41 -6.12 -0.65
N ILE A 68 -24.37 -6.56 -1.48
CA ILE A 68 -24.56 -7.99 -1.82
C ILE A 68 -23.45 -8.48 -2.74
N LYS A 69 -22.98 -7.66 -3.65
CA LYS A 69 -21.86 -7.99 -4.54
C LYS A 69 -20.51 -7.98 -3.84
N ASP A 70 -20.47 -7.59 -2.57
CA ASP A 70 -19.23 -7.26 -1.86
C ASP A 70 -18.42 -6.17 -2.58
N ILE A 71 -19.09 -5.46 -3.49
CA ILE A 71 -18.57 -4.18 -3.91
C ILE A 71 -18.75 -3.33 -2.64
N LYS A 72 -17.71 -3.25 -1.84
CA LYS A 72 -17.60 -2.11 -0.93
C LYS A 72 -17.85 -0.91 -1.85
N PRO A 73 -18.71 0.07 -1.47
CA PRO A 73 -18.56 1.39 -2.06
C PRO A 73 -17.07 1.61 -1.97
N THR A 74 -16.40 1.93 -3.10
CA THR A 74 -14.99 2.30 -3.05
C THR A 74 -14.92 3.18 -1.83
N PRO A 75 -14.33 2.76 -0.71
CA PRO A 75 -14.27 3.63 0.45
C PRO A 75 -13.63 4.85 -0.15
N ASP A 76 -14.18 6.04 0.05
CA ASP A 76 -13.47 7.25 -0.37
C ASP A 76 -12.04 6.96 -0.01
N THR A 77 -11.18 6.75 -1.02
CA THR A 77 -9.86 6.15 -0.80
C THR A 77 -9.25 7.01 0.29
N PRO A 78 -8.92 6.48 1.48
CA PRO A 78 -8.56 7.30 2.60
C PRO A 78 -7.54 8.35 2.17
N ASN A 79 -7.79 9.61 2.47
CA ASN A 79 -6.91 10.67 2.00
C ASN A 79 -5.59 10.59 2.76
N LEU A 80 -4.49 10.75 2.03
CA LEU A 80 -3.16 10.84 2.62
C LEU A 80 -3.04 12.16 3.39
N VAL A 81 -2.88 12.09 4.71
CA VAL A 81 -2.72 13.24 5.61
C VAL A 81 -1.25 13.58 5.80
N TYR A 82 -0.38 12.56 5.81
CA TYR A 82 1.04 12.71 6.02
C TYR A 82 1.84 11.67 5.27
N SER A 83 2.96 12.08 4.69
CA SER A 83 3.97 11.18 4.14
C SER A 83 5.37 11.69 4.47
N SER A 84 6.26 10.79 4.86
CA SER A 84 7.68 11.12 5.05
C SER A 84 8.52 10.54 3.91
N SER A 85 9.63 11.22 3.60
CA SER A 85 10.74 10.61 2.88
C SER A 85 11.61 9.76 3.82
N GLU A 86 12.50 8.97 3.24
CA GLU A 86 13.47 8.16 4.00
C GLU A 86 14.28 8.97 5.02
N LYS A 87 14.44 8.41 6.21
CA LYS A 87 15.22 8.98 7.33
C LYS A 87 16.08 7.92 7.99
N VAL A 88 17.37 8.15 8.07
CA VAL A 88 18.28 7.39 8.96
C VAL A 88 18.21 8.02 10.33
N LEU A 89 17.85 7.25 11.34
CA LEU A 89 17.61 7.73 12.71
C LEU A 89 18.54 7.03 13.71
N PRO A 90 19.01 7.75 14.74
CA PRO A 90 18.87 9.18 14.93
C PRO A 90 19.58 9.97 13.82
N LEU A 91 19.20 11.23 13.61
CA LEU A 91 19.90 12.12 12.69
C LEU A 91 21.36 12.32 13.14
N SER A 92 22.21 12.88 12.28
CA SER A 92 23.64 13.06 12.54
C SER A 92 23.98 13.89 13.80
N ASP A 93 23.05 14.72 14.26
CA ASP A 93 23.13 15.51 15.50
C ASP A 93 22.52 14.80 16.72
N GLY A 94 22.07 13.54 16.58
CA GLY A 94 21.43 12.74 17.61
C GLY A 94 19.94 13.07 17.82
N THR A 95 19.34 13.90 16.99
CA THR A 95 17.91 14.26 17.06
C THR A 95 17.03 13.33 16.22
N TYR A 96 15.73 13.56 16.29
CA TYR A 96 14.69 12.81 15.57
C TYR A 96 13.86 13.74 14.70
N THR A 97 13.29 13.20 13.64
CA THR A 97 12.50 13.98 12.66
C THR A 97 11.13 14.32 13.23
N PRO A 98 10.81 15.62 13.44
CA PRO A 98 9.47 16.02 13.86
C PRO A 98 8.47 15.82 12.71
N ILE A 99 7.22 15.49 13.05
CA ILE A 99 6.09 15.64 12.16
C ILE A 99 5.80 17.15 12.06
N GLY A 100 5.85 17.68 10.87
CA GLY A 100 5.80 19.11 10.63
C GLY A 100 4.40 19.74 10.77
N PRO A 101 4.02 20.59 9.79
CA PRO A 101 2.76 21.32 9.80
C PRO A 101 1.51 20.44 9.72
N GLU A 102 1.64 19.16 9.39
CA GLU A 102 0.55 18.19 9.31
C GLU A 102 0.09 17.67 10.68
N LEU A 103 0.86 17.91 11.74
CA LEU A 103 0.52 17.45 13.10
C LEU A 103 -0.89 17.83 13.57
N PRO A 104 -1.41 19.06 13.35
CA PRO A 104 -2.79 19.38 13.72
C PRO A 104 -3.85 18.53 12.99
N SER A 105 -3.63 18.20 11.73
CA SER A 105 -4.52 17.34 10.95
C SER A 105 -4.50 15.90 11.50
N ILE A 106 -3.32 15.39 11.84
CA ILE A 106 -3.16 14.08 12.48
C ILE A 106 -3.84 14.05 13.86
N ALA A 107 -3.66 15.11 14.66
CA ALA A 107 -4.28 15.21 15.98
C ALA A 107 -5.83 15.26 15.92
N GLY A 108 -6.41 15.62 14.79
CA GLY A 108 -7.85 15.65 14.56
C GLY A 108 -8.46 14.33 14.08
N LEU A 109 -7.67 13.27 13.87
CA LEU A 109 -8.16 12.01 13.32
C LEU A 109 -8.96 11.21 14.37
N HIS A 110 -10.21 10.89 14.06
CA HIS A 110 -11.07 9.97 14.83
C HIS A 110 -10.91 8.51 14.38
N GLU A 111 -10.46 8.32 13.16
CA GLU A 111 -10.13 7.03 12.53
C GLU A 111 -8.89 7.21 11.66
N GLY A 112 -8.30 6.12 11.23
CA GLY A 112 -7.18 6.25 10.30
C GLY A 112 -6.32 5.00 10.17
N THR A 113 -5.41 5.10 9.21
CA THR A 113 -4.39 4.09 8.91
C THR A 113 -3.00 4.71 9.03
N ILE A 114 -2.10 4.01 9.69
CA ILE A 114 -0.68 4.36 9.78
C ILE A 114 0.14 3.22 9.19
N LEU A 115 0.97 3.53 8.20
CA LEU A 115 1.92 2.61 7.56
C LEU A 115 3.35 3.09 7.88
N VAL A 116 4.22 2.17 8.26
CA VAL A 116 5.63 2.46 8.50
C VAL A 116 6.50 1.36 7.88
N ARG A 117 7.31 1.74 6.89
CA ARG A 117 8.32 0.87 6.30
C ARG A 117 9.68 1.20 6.93
N PHE A 118 10.37 0.20 7.48
CA PHE A 118 11.57 0.45 8.28
C PHE A 118 12.57 -0.72 8.25
N THR A 119 13.85 -0.39 8.48
CA THR A 119 14.93 -1.36 8.72
C THR A 119 15.60 -1.01 10.05
N PRO A 120 15.40 -1.80 11.12
CA PRO A 120 16.01 -1.53 12.42
C PRO A 120 17.48 -1.92 12.44
N THR A 121 18.30 -1.21 13.22
CA THR A 121 19.69 -1.62 13.54
C THR A 121 19.80 -2.32 14.88
N SER A 122 18.77 -2.24 15.73
CA SER A 122 18.69 -2.92 17.02
C SER A 122 17.26 -3.40 17.32
N THR A 123 17.16 -4.45 18.14
CA THR A 123 15.88 -5.05 18.57
C THR A 123 15.87 -5.38 20.06
N ASP A 124 16.86 -4.93 20.84
CA ASP A 124 17.13 -5.32 22.23
C ASP A 124 16.26 -4.55 23.26
N SER A 125 15.43 -3.60 22.80
CA SER A 125 14.55 -2.78 23.63
C SER A 125 13.20 -2.57 22.96
N ILE A 126 12.41 -1.64 23.50
CA ILE A 126 11.19 -1.11 22.84
C ILE A 126 11.59 0.11 22.02
N TYR A 127 11.15 0.14 20.78
CA TYR A 127 11.44 1.19 19.81
C TYR A 127 10.16 1.75 19.21
N SER A 128 9.96 3.05 19.32
CA SER A 128 8.82 3.72 18.70
C SER A 128 9.10 3.94 17.20
N LEU A 129 8.20 3.50 16.34
CA LEU A 129 8.26 3.79 14.90
C LEU A 129 7.73 5.20 14.61
N ILE A 130 6.64 5.56 15.28
CA ILE A 130 6.04 6.90 15.27
C ILE A 130 5.40 7.17 16.63
N GLY A 131 5.55 8.37 17.13
CA GLY A 131 4.91 8.82 18.36
C GLY A 131 4.30 10.20 18.23
N VAL A 132 3.06 10.36 18.69
CA VAL A 132 2.35 11.64 18.79
C VAL A 132 1.89 11.84 20.22
N SER A 133 2.06 13.05 20.77
CA SER A 133 1.87 13.24 22.21
C SER A 133 1.55 14.68 22.58
N ASN A 134 1.01 14.83 23.77
CA ASN A 134 1.03 16.09 24.49
C ASN A 134 2.43 16.23 25.14
N GLY A 135 3.28 17.05 24.56
CA GLY A 135 4.65 17.32 25.06
C GLY A 135 4.71 18.37 26.17
N GLN A 136 3.56 18.91 26.61
CA GLN A 136 3.50 19.96 27.62
C GLN A 136 3.52 19.46 29.05
N THR A 137 3.81 20.36 29.98
CA THR A 137 4.00 20.02 31.39
C THR A 137 2.74 19.52 32.07
N GLY A 138 2.87 18.39 32.81
CA GLY A 138 1.85 17.85 33.70
C GLY A 138 1.13 16.59 33.22
N ASN A 139 1.32 16.17 31.97
CA ASN A 139 0.54 15.07 31.42
C ASN A 139 1.41 13.98 30.77
N GLN A 140 1.80 12.96 31.54
CA GLN A 140 2.63 11.84 31.06
C GLN A 140 1.84 10.80 30.25
N ASN A 141 0.50 10.90 30.22
CA ASN A 141 -0.40 9.86 29.75
C ASN A 141 -1.29 10.33 28.60
N SER A 142 -0.80 11.26 27.75
CA SER A 142 -1.52 11.71 26.57
C SER A 142 -0.64 11.53 25.35
N TYR A 143 -0.69 10.32 24.79
CA TYR A 143 0.11 9.98 23.62
C TYR A 143 -0.44 8.75 22.89
N PHE A 144 -0.05 8.65 21.63
CA PHE A 144 -0.07 7.44 20.81
C PHE A 144 1.35 7.08 20.42
N HIS A 145 1.68 5.79 20.40
CA HIS A 145 2.81 5.30 19.63
C HIS A 145 2.56 3.92 19.03
N LEU A 146 3.05 3.74 17.82
CA LEU A 146 3.26 2.44 17.19
C LEU A 146 4.70 2.02 17.48
N TYR A 147 4.91 0.84 18.03
CA TYR A 147 6.22 0.40 18.51
C TYR A 147 6.51 -1.07 18.20
N TYR A 148 7.76 -1.41 18.16
CA TYR A 148 8.21 -2.81 18.17
C TYR A 148 9.22 -3.08 19.28
N SER A 149 9.40 -4.36 19.58
CA SER A 149 10.51 -4.94 20.34
C SER A 149 10.96 -6.22 19.64
N ASN A 150 12.02 -6.89 20.16
CA ASN A 150 12.52 -8.13 19.54
C ASN A 150 11.47 -9.25 19.36
N ALA A 151 10.39 -9.21 20.10
CA ALA A 151 9.38 -10.27 20.13
C ALA A 151 7.95 -9.77 19.90
N ARG A 152 7.73 -8.48 19.69
CA ARG A 152 6.36 -7.92 19.59
C ARG A 152 6.30 -6.69 18.70
N LEU A 153 5.18 -6.57 17.94
CA LEU A 153 4.70 -5.33 17.38
C LEU A 153 3.48 -4.88 18.19
N GLY A 154 3.39 -3.61 18.55
CA GLY A 154 2.32 -3.12 19.40
C GLY A 154 2.01 -1.65 19.22
N PHE A 155 0.91 -1.25 19.80
CA PHE A 155 0.50 0.14 19.92
C PHE A 155 0.08 0.47 21.36
N GLU A 156 0.10 1.74 21.70
CA GLU A 156 -0.44 2.27 22.94
C GLU A 156 -1.10 3.62 22.68
N ILE A 157 -2.35 3.75 23.12
CA ILE A 157 -3.15 4.98 23.07
C ILE A 157 -3.46 5.37 24.51
N ARG A 158 -2.96 6.51 24.94
CA ARG A 158 -3.24 7.06 26.27
C ARG A 158 -4.01 8.37 26.15
N ARG A 159 -5.20 8.41 26.73
CA ARG A 159 -6.15 9.50 26.60
C ARG A 159 -6.30 10.36 27.85
N GLN A 160 -5.38 10.30 28.80
CA GLN A 160 -5.38 11.14 29.98
C GLN A 160 -5.43 10.43 31.34
N GLU A 161 -5.25 11.24 32.35
CA GLU A 161 -5.16 10.98 33.79
C GLU A 161 -5.95 9.78 34.30
N GLY A 162 -5.32 8.99 35.12
CA GLY A 162 -5.97 7.90 35.83
C GLY A 162 -5.94 6.55 35.08
N GLY A 163 -5.25 6.45 33.96
CA GLY A 163 -4.99 5.17 33.33
C GLY A 163 -6.00 4.71 32.30
N ASP A 164 -6.78 5.63 31.73
CA ASP A 164 -7.58 5.28 30.55
C ASP A 164 -6.70 5.13 29.32
N PHE A 165 -6.43 3.88 28.97
CA PHE A 165 -5.57 3.56 27.83
C PHE A 165 -5.93 2.23 27.21
N GLU A 166 -5.62 2.12 25.92
CA GLU A 166 -5.59 0.87 25.19
C GLU A 166 -4.15 0.54 24.83
N LYS A 167 -3.69 -0.65 25.22
CA LYS A 167 -2.36 -1.13 24.92
C LYS A 167 -2.42 -2.59 24.53
N ASN A 168 -2.07 -2.85 23.27
CA ASN A 168 -2.05 -4.20 22.76
C ASN A 168 -0.82 -4.45 21.90
N SER A 169 -0.45 -5.72 21.80
CA SER A 169 0.70 -6.14 20.98
C SER A 169 0.60 -7.60 20.59
N ALA A 170 1.05 -7.91 19.38
CA ALA A 170 1.14 -9.25 18.86
C ALA A 170 2.57 -9.80 18.96
N PRO A 171 2.75 -11.11 19.20
CA PRO A 171 4.06 -11.75 19.08
C PRO A 171 4.49 -11.75 17.60
N VAL A 172 5.68 -11.20 17.34
CA VAL A 172 6.30 -11.17 16.01
C VAL A 172 7.81 -11.33 16.16
N THR A 173 8.51 -11.70 15.08
CA THR A 173 9.97 -11.71 15.04
C THR A 173 10.45 -10.56 14.18
N ILE A 174 11.23 -9.65 14.79
CA ILE A 174 11.89 -8.53 14.10
C ILE A 174 13.39 -8.65 14.32
N GLU A 175 14.15 -8.68 13.23
CA GLU A 175 15.60 -8.85 13.23
C GLU A 175 16.28 -7.58 12.74
N ALA A 176 17.41 -7.22 13.33
CA ALA A 176 18.20 -6.09 12.89
C ALA A 176 18.71 -6.29 11.45
N GLY A 177 18.70 -5.22 10.65
CA GLY A 177 19.16 -5.22 9.27
C GLY A 177 18.16 -5.79 8.24
N LYS A 178 16.96 -6.21 8.65
CA LYS A 178 15.90 -6.65 7.73
C LYS A 178 14.84 -5.55 7.58
N GLU A 179 14.32 -5.41 6.37
CA GLU A 179 13.22 -4.49 6.08
C GLU A 179 11.89 -5.09 6.54
N TYR A 180 11.05 -4.25 7.11
CA TYR A 180 9.69 -4.54 7.55
C TYR A 180 8.73 -3.44 7.11
N CYS A 181 7.46 -3.81 6.92
CA CYS A 181 6.36 -2.87 6.82
C CYS A 181 5.32 -3.20 7.90
N ALA A 182 5.18 -2.30 8.86
CA ALA A 182 4.18 -2.37 9.91
C ALA A 182 3.02 -1.43 9.59
N ALA A 183 1.80 -1.85 9.92
CA ALA A 183 0.65 -0.97 9.86
C ALA A 183 -0.25 -1.10 11.09
N PHE A 184 -0.93 -0.01 11.37
CA PHE A 184 -1.96 0.11 12.40
C PHE A 184 -3.20 0.74 11.78
N THR A 185 -4.37 0.18 12.06
CA THR A 185 -5.66 0.77 11.71
C THR A 185 -6.48 1.02 12.97
N ALA A 186 -7.20 2.14 12.97
CA ALA A 186 -8.15 2.53 14.01
C ALA A 186 -9.50 2.84 13.35
N ASP A 187 -10.51 2.04 13.65
CA ASP A 187 -11.84 2.08 13.07
C ASP A 187 -12.90 2.18 14.20
N PRO A 188 -13.67 3.27 14.29
CA PRO A 188 -14.68 3.45 15.34
C PRO A 188 -15.82 2.44 15.28
N ASP A 189 -16.06 1.82 14.13
CA ASP A 189 -17.09 0.80 13.94
C ASP A 189 -16.58 -0.63 14.18
N TYR A 190 -15.25 -0.82 14.17
CA TYR A 190 -14.65 -2.14 14.30
C TYR A 190 -13.71 -2.28 15.52
N GLY A 191 -12.73 -1.41 15.67
CA GLY A 191 -11.65 -1.47 16.66
C GLY A 191 -10.27 -1.23 16.06
N TYR A 192 -9.28 -2.02 16.45
CA TYR A 192 -7.89 -1.83 16.02
C TYR A 192 -7.30 -3.08 15.40
N GLN A 193 -6.46 -2.90 14.37
CA GLN A 193 -5.72 -3.99 13.76
C GLN A 193 -4.25 -3.63 13.60
N LEU A 194 -3.37 -4.64 13.68
CA LEU A 194 -1.95 -4.53 13.36
C LEU A 194 -1.60 -5.50 12.24
N PHE A 195 -0.77 -5.02 11.33
CA PHE A 195 -0.24 -5.79 10.21
C PHE A 195 1.28 -5.72 10.20
N LEU A 196 1.92 -6.79 9.77
CA LEU A 196 3.37 -6.85 9.54
C LEU A 196 3.65 -7.72 8.30
N ASN A 197 4.33 -7.15 7.31
CA ASN A 197 4.80 -7.86 6.11
C ASN A 197 3.72 -8.71 5.39
N GLY A 198 2.53 -8.17 5.22
CA GLY A 198 1.43 -8.86 4.55
C GLY A 198 0.54 -9.70 5.46
N GLU A 199 0.87 -9.82 6.75
CA GLU A 199 0.10 -10.62 7.70
C GLU A 199 -0.63 -9.72 8.70
N MET A 200 -1.89 -10.00 8.96
CA MET A 200 -2.62 -9.42 10.10
C MET A 200 -2.17 -10.14 11.38
N VAL A 201 -1.44 -9.42 12.24
CA VAL A 201 -0.84 -9.99 13.46
C VAL A 201 -1.66 -9.72 14.72
N LEU A 202 -2.55 -8.73 14.70
CA LEU A 202 -3.51 -8.45 15.76
C LEU A 202 -4.84 -8.04 15.14
N ASP A 203 -5.91 -8.59 15.67
CA ASP A 203 -7.29 -8.22 15.41
C ASP A 203 -7.97 -7.95 16.76
N LEU A 204 -8.35 -6.71 17.02
CA LEU A 204 -8.90 -6.27 18.31
C LEU A 204 -10.23 -5.53 18.10
N PRO A 205 -11.35 -6.27 18.06
CA PRO A 205 -12.67 -5.67 17.89
C PRO A 205 -13.08 -4.85 19.11
N LEU A 206 -14.05 -3.94 18.93
CA LEU A 206 -14.59 -3.06 19.99
C LEU A 206 -14.99 -3.80 21.27
N SER A 207 -15.49 -5.04 21.14
CA SER A 207 -15.92 -5.86 22.28
C SER A 207 -14.78 -6.35 23.17
N GLU A 208 -13.54 -6.26 22.69
CA GLU A 208 -12.33 -6.72 23.40
C GLU A 208 -11.47 -5.58 23.94
N LEU A 209 -11.90 -4.33 23.75
CA LEU A 209 -11.18 -3.17 24.26
C LEU A 209 -11.12 -3.16 25.78
N THR A 210 -9.97 -2.81 26.33
CA THR A 210 -9.72 -2.76 27.78
C THR A 210 -9.89 -1.36 28.35
N ALA A 211 -9.80 -0.34 27.50
CA ALA A 211 -10.01 1.05 27.90
C ALA A 211 -11.45 1.29 28.40
N SER A 212 -11.60 1.85 29.59
CA SER A 212 -12.91 2.08 30.23
C SER A 212 -13.80 3.05 29.44
N SER A 213 -13.22 3.96 28.66
CA SER A 213 -13.92 4.88 27.78
C SER A 213 -14.21 4.29 26.38
N GLY A 214 -13.86 3.02 26.14
CA GLY A 214 -14.05 2.36 24.87
C GLY A 214 -13.05 2.80 23.80
N TYR A 215 -13.47 2.82 22.53
CA TYR A 215 -12.66 3.25 21.41
C TYR A 215 -12.17 4.70 21.55
N GLY A 216 -11.02 4.99 20.99
CA GLY A 216 -10.49 6.34 20.82
C GLY A 216 -9.21 6.35 20.01
N PHE A 217 -8.96 7.44 19.27
CA PHE A 217 -7.78 7.61 18.46
C PHE A 217 -7.15 8.99 18.67
N MET A 218 -6.48 9.57 17.70
CA MET A 218 -5.69 10.81 17.86
C MET A 218 -6.53 11.98 18.43
N ALA A 219 -7.76 12.16 17.93
CA ALA A 219 -8.63 13.24 18.35
C ALA A 219 -9.11 13.12 19.83
N ASP A 220 -9.02 11.92 20.39
CA ASP A 220 -9.38 11.66 21.78
C ASP A 220 -8.18 11.81 22.75
N ILE A 221 -6.99 12.11 22.22
CA ILE A 221 -5.79 12.39 23.01
C ILE A 221 -5.71 13.89 23.25
N PRO A 222 -5.88 14.36 24.49
CA PRO A 222 -5.95 15.80 24.74
C PRO A 222 -4.61 16.51 24.55
N GLY A 223 -4.64 17.60 23.78
CA GLY A 223 -3.53 18.53 23.68
C GLY A 223 -2.30 18.00 22.94
N ILE A 224 -2.47 17.19 21.90
CA ILE A 224 -1.36 16.81 21.03
C ILE A 224 -0.70 18.07 20.46
N ASP A 225 0.59 18.24 20.74
CA ASP A 225 1.43 19.34 20.29
C ASP A 225 2.81 18.87 19.81
N SER A 226 3.05 17.58 19.84
CA SER A 226 4.35 16.97 19.56
C SER A 226 4.19 15.68 18.79
N GLY A 227 4.94 15.51 17.70
CA GLY A 227 4.95 14.27 16.91
C GLY A 227 6.32 14.04 16.30
N TYR A 228 6.80 12.79 16.31
CA TYR A 228 8.11 12.41 15.81
C TYR A 228 8.13 11.05 15.13
N LEU A 229 8.97 10.92 14.14
CA LEU A 229 9.39 9.64 13.59
C LEU A 229 10.49 9.05 14.47
N GLY A 230 10.36 7.78 14.78
CA GLY A 230 11.38 7.03 15.51
C GLY A 230 11.44 7.28 17.02
N MET A 231 10.52 8.03 17.60
CA MET A 231 10.44 8.21 19.04
C MET A 231 9.10 8.75 19.53
N THR A 232 8.89 8.69 20.84
CA THR A 232 7.73 9.31 21.51
C THR A 232 8.22 10.33 22.50
N ARG A 233 7.76 11.58 22.37
CA ARG A 233 8.06 12.62 23.36
C ARG A 233 7.01 12.58 24.46
N ARG A 234 7.39 12.07 25.62
CA ARG A 234 6.53 12.10 26.80
C ARG A 234 7.04 13.10 27.79
N GLN A 235 6.13 13.69 28.55
CA GLN A 235 6.57 14.51 29.63
C GLN A 235 7.12 13.66 30.78
N ALA A 236 8.27 14.07 31.30
CA ALA A 236 8.83 13.54 32.53
C ALA A 236 7.99 13.95 33.78
N PRO A 237 8.09 13.20 34.87
CA PRO A 237 7.51 13.61 36.16
C PRO A 237 7.82 15.05 36.50
N SER A 238 6.91 15.69 37.26
CA SER A 238 7.00 17.11 37.64
C SER A 238 8.43 17.55 38.01
N GLY A 239 8.93 18.53 37.29
CA GLY A 239 10.25 19.13 37.51
C GLY A 239 11.39 18.57 36.64
N GLN A 240 11.12 17.58 35.80
CA GLN A 240 12.10 17.08 34.82
C GLN A 240 11.76 17.58 33.40
N PRO A 241 12.75 17.77 32.50
CA PRO A 241 12.46 18.07 31.10
C PRO A 241 11.72 16.91 30.44
N ALA A 242 10.96 17.23 29.39
CA ALA A 242 10.30 16.18 28.58
C ALA A 242 11.30 15.15 28.11
N ALA A 243 10.99 13.87 28.37
CA ALA A 243 11.86 12.77 27.98
C ALA A 243 11.50 12.31 26.56
N PHE A 244 12.53 12.07 25.77
CA PHE A 244 12.44 11.34 24.53
C PHE A 244 12.51 9.84 24.86
N GLU A 245 11.44 9.11 24.62
CA GLU A 245 11.34 7.71 24.98
C GLU A 245 11.24 6.81 23.75
N TYR A 246 11.76 5.60 23.92
CA TYR A 246 11.73 4.53 22.92
C TYR A 246 12.44 4.90 21.60
N PRO A 247 13.69 5.44 21.68
CA PRO A 247 14.41 5.95 20.52
C PRO A 247 14.74 4.83 19.53
N PHE A 248 14.17 4.92 18.32
CA PHE A 248 14.46 4.01 17.21
C PHE A 248 15.88 4.26 16.66
N THR A 249 16.53 3.18 16.25
CA THR A 249 17.80 3.23 15.53
C THR A 249 17.69 2.41 14.24
N GLY A 250 18.01 3.04 13.11
CA GLY A 250 17.90 2.41 11.80
C GLY A 250 17.36 3.35 10.74
N THR A 251 16.79 2.80 9.70
CA THR A 251 16.18 3.56 8.60
C THR A 251 14.66 3.44 8.68
N ILE A 252 13.96 4.55 8.72
CA ILE A 252 12.54 4.63 8.37
C ILE A 252 12.48 5.06 6.90
N HIS A 253 12.06 4.13 6.04
CA HIS A 253 12.00 4.36 4.59
C HIS A 253 10.83 5.25 4.21
N ASN A 254 9.68 5.03 4.85
CA ASN A 254 8.47 5.79 4.62
C ASN A 254 7.53 5.67 5.83
N VAL A 255 6.84 6.76 6.14
CA VAL A 255 5.64 6.75 7.00
C VAL A 255 4.51 7.41 6.23
N GLN A 256 3.36 6.76 6.21
CA GLN A 256 2.13 7.30 5.64
C GLN A 256 1.02 7.25 6.68
N ILE A 257 0.24 8.32 6.77
CA ILE A 257 -0.94 8.41 7.64
C ILE A 257 -2.12 8.85 6.78
N PHE A 258 -3.21 8.11 6.89
CA PHE A 258 -4.46 8.34 6.16
C PHE A 258 -5.60 8.66 7.12
N ASP A 259 -6.59 9.43 6.67
CA ASP A 259 -7.76 9.86 7.46
C ASP A 259 -8.90 8.84 7.52
N GLY A 260 -8.68 7.64 7.02
CA GLY A 260 -9.64 6.54 7.04
C GLY A 260 -8.97 5.18 7.06
N VAL A 261 -9.78 4.14 7.03
CA VAL A 261 -9.35 2.76 7.19
C VAL A 261 -9.47 2.00 5.87
N PHE A 262 -8.37 1.44 5.41
CA PHE A 262 -8.39 0.47 4.31
C PHE A 262 -8.89 -0.89 4.78
N SER A 263 -9.41 -1.69 3.85
CA SER A 263 -9.81 -3.06 4.17
C SER A 263 -8.62 -3.90 4.63
N ALA A 264 -8.87 -4.90 5.48
CA ALA A 264 -7.82 -5.80 5.96
C ALA A 264 -7.09 -6.51 4.81
N GLU A 265 -7.79 -6.82 3.71
CA GLU A 265 -7.15 -7.40 2.52
C GLU A 265 -6.22 -6.41 1.84
N HIS A 266 -6.63 -5.16 1.65
CA HIS A 266 -5.76 -4.11 1.14
C HIS A 266 -4.54 -3.90 2.06
N MET A 267 -4.75 -3.91 3.39
CA MET A 267 -3.66 -3.76 4.36
C MET A 267 -2.62 -4.88 4.28
N LYS A 268 -3.04 -6.12 4.03
CA LYS A 268 -2.11 -7.23 3.80
C LYS A 268 -1.26 -7.01 2.54
N GLN A 269 -1.86 -6.49 1.48
CA GLN A 269 -1.15 -6.24 0.23
C GLN A 269 -0.18 -5.06 0.35
N VAL A 270 -0.62 -3.93 0.91
CA VAL A 270 0.21 -2.73 1.03
C VAL A 270 1.36 -2.89 2.03
N THR A 271 1.22 -3.76 3.02
CA THR A 271 2.30 -4.08 3.96
C THR A 271 3.23 -5.20 3.46
N TYR A 272 2.98 -5.76 2.29
CA TYR A 272 3.86 -6.79 1.72
C TYR A 272 5.29 -6.27 1.59
N VAL A 273 6.25 -7.11 1.95
CA VAL A 273 7.68 -6.87 1.79
C VAL A 273 8.25 -7.96 0.91
N ALA A 274 8.83 -7.57 -0.22
CA ALA A 274 9.48 -8.50 -1.12
C ALA A 274 10.67 -9.20 -0.45
N SER A 275 11.06 -10.37 -0.96
CA SER A 275 12.16 -11.16 -0.42
C SER A 275 13.43 -10.34 -0.28
N SER A 276 14.19 -10.57 0.78
CA SER A 276 15.48 -9.90 0.98
C SER A 276 16.40 -10.08 -0.24
N GLY A 277 16.94 -8.96 -0.76
CA GLY A 277 17.79 -8.95 -1.96
C GLY A 277 17.05 -8.91 -3.29
N SER A 278 15.71 -8.90 -3.29
CA SER A 278 14.94 -8.76 -4.54
C SER A 278 14.83 -7.32 -5.04
N ASN A 279 15.00 -6.32 -4.17
CA ASN A 279 15.08 -4.91 -4.57
C ASN A 279 16.50 -4.63 -5.08
N VAL A 280 16.65 -4.48 -6.39
CA VAL A 280 17.93 -4.26 -7.06
C VAL A 280 18.23 -2.80 -7.36
N TYR A 281 17.23 -1.93 -7.22
CA TYR A 281 17.41 -0.47 -7.33
C TYR A 281 16.27 0.26 -6.61
N SER A 282 16.62 1.32 -5.94
CA SER A 282 15.64 2.27 -5.37
C SER A 282 16.17 3.70 -5.43
N ASN A 283 15.25 4.65 -5.59
CA ASN A 283 15.56 6.08 -5.52
C ASN A 283 14.31 6.84 -5.05
N SER A 284 14.48 7.99 -4.44
CA SER A 284 13.37 8.80 -3.95
C SER A 284 13.65 10.30 -3.96
N GLY A 285 12.57 11.08 -4.09
CA GLY A 285 12.60 12.53 -3.92
C GLY A 285 13.42 13.30 -4.97
N VAL A 286 13.43 12.83 -6.24
CA VAL A 286 14.21 13.49 -7.31
C VAL A 286 13.34 14.33 -8.24
N THR A 287 13.75 15.58 -8.45
CA THR A 287 13.19 16.45 -9.50
C THR A 287 14.02 16.28 -10.77
N ILE A 288 13.33 15.97 -11.87
CA ILE A 288 13.96 15.70 -13.15
C ILE A 288 13.55 16.79 -14.15
N THR A 289 14.54 17.31 -14.85
CA THR A 289 14.32 18.19 -16.02
C THR A 289 14.86 17.55 -17.28
N PRO A 290 14.46 17.96 -18.49
CA PRO A 290 14.97 17.40 -19.73
C PRO A 290 16.51 17.43 -19.88
N SER A 291 17.16 18.38 -19.20
CA SER A 291 18.63 18.54 -19.19
C SER A 291 19.33 17.86 -18.01
N GLN A 292 18.58 17.39 -17.02
CA GLN A 292 19.11 16.83 -15.76
C GLN A 292 18.41 15.53 -15.40
N PRO A 293 18.56 14.45 -16.20
CA PRO A 293 18.12 13.12 -15.82
C PRO A 293 19.03 12.58 -14.69
N VAL A 294 18.52 11.63 -13.92
CA VAL A 294 19.30 10.98 -12.87
C VAL A 294 19.93 9.69 -13.43
N GLN A 295 21.24 9.59 -13.34
CA GLN A 295 21.95 8.35 -13.74
C GLN A 295 21.81 7.29 -12.64
N ILE A 296 21.46 6.08 -13.03
CA ILE A 296 21.51 4.89 -12.18
C ILE A 296 22.97 4.45 -12.10
N ASP A 297 23.45 4.08 -10.92
CA ASP A 297 24.81 3.63 -10.74
C ASP A 297 25.11 2.32 -11.49
N ASP A 298 26.38 2.07 -11.76
CA ASP A 298 26.82 0.96 -12.63
C ASP A 298 26.51 -0.42 -12.00
N ASP A 299 26.56 -0.54 -10.68
CA ASP A 299 26.23 -1.80 -9.97
C ASP A 299 24.76 -2.12 -10.11
N SER A 300 23.87 -1.15 -9.83
CA SER A 300 22.43 -1.28 -10.05
C SER A 300 22.08 -1.53 -11.52
N VAL A 301 22.76 -0.88 -12.48
CA VAL A 301 22.56 -1.17 -13.91
C VAL A 301 22.93 -2.62 -14.23
N THR A 302 23.98 -3.16 -13.63
CA THR A 302 24.42 -4.55 -13.82
C THR A 302 23.37 -5.52 -13.28
N ASP A 303 22.84 -5.27 -12.07
CA ASP A 303 21.80 -6.11 -11.46
C ASP A 303 20.48 -6.06 -12.26
N ILE A 304 20.07 -4.87 -12.69
CA ILE A 304 18.89 -4.70 -13.56
C ILE A 304 19.11 -5.39 -14.92
N ALA A 305 20.31 -5.31 -15.51
CA ALA A 305 20.62 -5.96 -16.78
C ALA A 305 20.55 -7.49 -16.72
N ALA A 306 20.69 -8.07 -15.54
CA ALA A 306 20.56 -9.52 -15.33
C ALA A 306 19.11 -10.00 -15.16
N MET A 307 18.13 -9.11 -15.11
CA MET A 307 16.72 -9.45 -14.81
C MET A 307 16.07 -10.18 -16.00
N HIS A 308 15.66 -11.43 -15.76
CA HIS A 308 14.84 -12.21 -16.70
C HIS A 308 13.33 -12.04 -16.44
N SER A 309 12.97 -11.71 -15.22
CA SER A 309 11.61 -11.33 -14.76
C SER A 309 11.73 -10.25 -13.71
N GLY A 310 10.61 -9.62 -13.35
CA GLY A 310 10.60 -8.67 -12.25
C GLY A 310 9.55 -7.59 -12.37
N ALA A 311 9.59 -6.66 -11.42
CA ALA A 311 8.65 -5.54 -11.32
C ALA A 311 9.38 -4.20 -11.20
N ILE A 312 8.75 -3.15 -11.74
CA ILE A 312 9.17 -1.75 -11.56
C ILE A 312 7.95 -1.00 -11.06
N VAL A 313 8.08 -0.36 -9.91
CA VAL A 313 7.01 0.48 -9.33
C VAL A 313 7.56 1.89 -9.19
N VAL A 314 6.78 2.88 -9.63
CA VAL A 314 7.20 4.28 -9.64
C VAL A 314 6.06 5.20 -9.24
N GLU A 315 6.33 6.06 -8.25
CA GLU A 315 5.48 7.17 -7.84
C GLU A 315 6.06 8.45 -8.44
N PHE A 316 5.25 9.22 -9.17
CA PHE A 316 5.74 10.34 -9.95
C PHE A 316 4.68 11.43 -10.13
N THR A 317 5.14 12.67 -10.33
CA THR A 317 4.30 13.83 -10.66
C THR A 317 4.78 14.40 -12.00
N PRO A 318 4.05 14.16 -13.11
CA PRO A 318 4.49 14.58 -14.43
C PRO A 318 4.16 16.05 -14.72
N GLN A 319 5.02 16.71 -15.50
CA GLN A 319 4.75 18.00 -16.13
C GLN A 319 4.87 17.85 -17.65
N ILE A 320 3.91 17.15 -18.26
CA ILE A 320 4.09 16.61 -19.61
C ILE A 320 2.93 16.88 -20.57
N SER A 321 3.32 16.91 -21.86
CA SER A 321 2.42 16.90 -23.00
C SER A 321 2.78 15.89 -24.09
N SER A 322 3.92 15.19 -23.98
CA SER A 322 4.43 14.23 -24.97
C SER A 322 4.95 12.96 -24.25
N ILE A 323 5.44 11.99 -25.02
CA ILE A 323 5.99 10.73 -24.46
C ILE A 323 7.35 10.99 -23.80
N HIS A 324 7.51 10.50 -22.58
CA HIS A 324 8.66 10.68 -21.70
C HIS A 324 8.99 9.38 -20.96
N SER A 325 10.27 9.04 -20.85
CA SER A 325 10.71 7.87 -20.06
C SER A 325 10.72 8.20 -18.58
N LEU A 326 10.03 7.40 -17.78
CA LEU A 326 10.21 7.38 -16.31
C LEU A 326 11.55 6.71 -15.96
N ILE A 327 11.79 5.52 -16.50
CA ILE A 327 13.07 4.82 -16.40
C ILE A 327 13.45 4.26 -17.76
N GLY A 328 14.72 4.33 -18.11
CA GLY A 328 15.29 3.76 -19.33
C GLY A 328 16.59 3.01 -19.05
N ILE A 329 16.64 1.75 -19.49
CA ILE A 329 17.80 0.85 -19.38
C ILE A 329 18.24 0.48 -20.81
N SER A 330 19.47 0.71 -21.18
CA SER A 330 19.84 0.68 -22.59
C SER A 330 21.28 0.37 -22.87
N ASN A 331 21.54 -0.05 -24.10
CA ASN A 331 22.84 0.10 -24.73
C ASN A 331 22.94 1.53 -25.33
N SER A 332 23.74 2.37 -24.71
CA SER A 332 23.85 3.79 -25.09
C SER A 332 24.36 4.05 -26.49
N THR A 333 25.02 3.06 -27.12
CA THR A 333 25.63 3.17 -28.42
C THR A 333 24.73 2.76 -29.59
N THR A 334 23.59 2.11 -29.30
CA THR A 334 22.66 1.61 -30.31
C THR A 334 21.26 2.23 -30.17
N ALA A 335 20.51 2.27 -31.27
CA ALA A 335 19.15 2.80 -31.28
C ALA A 335 18.07 1.78 -30.79
N ASN A 336 18.39 0.48 -30.87
CA ASN A 336 17.40 -0.61 -30.77
C ASN A 336 17.72 -1.66 -29.69
N SER A 337 18.47 -1.29 -28.66
CA SER A 337 18.77 -2.17 -27.51
C SER A 337 18.44 -1.43 -26.24
N HIS A 338 17.16 -1.50 -25.81
CA HIS A 338 16.71 -0.80 -24.64
C HIS A 338 15.39 -1.35 -24.10
N PHE A 339 15.18 -1.11 -22.84
CA PHE A 339 13.89 -1.11 -22.15
C PHE A 339 13.58 0.33 -21.72
N HIS A 340 12.32 0.75 -21.83
CA HIS A 340 11.84 1.89 -21.07
C HIS A 340 10.37 1.75 -20.67
N LEU A 341 10.08 2.21 -19.47
CA LEU A 341 8.73 2.50 -19.00
C LEU A 341 8.48 3.98 -19.25
N TYR A 342 7.38 4.33 -19.90
CA TYR A 342 7.11 5.69 -20.34
C TYR A 342 5.68 6.13 -20.09
N VAL A 343 5.50 7.43 -19.97
CA VAL A 343 4.22 8.11 -19.82
C VAL A 343 4.11 9.25 -20.82
N GLY A 344 2.89 9.67 -21.16
CA GLY A 344 2.63 10.88 -21.93
C GLY A 344 1.53 10.74 -22.94
N GLY A 345 0.84 11.85 -23.23
CA GLY A 345 -0.28 11.85 -24.16
C GLY A 345 -1.50 11.05 -23.66
N GLY A 346 -1.66 10.91 -22.33
CA GLY A 346 -2.76 10.13 -21.74
C GLY A 346 -2.53 8.61 -21.81
N VAL A 347 -1.27 8.17 -21.91
CA VAL A 347 -0.94 6.73 -21.88
C VAL A 347 0.20 6.43 -20.91
N LEU A 348 0.13 5.24 -20.28
CA LEU A 348 1.26 4.54 -19.68
C LEU A 348 1.67 3.42 -20.61
N GLY A 349 2.97 3.26 -20.87
CA GLY A 349 3.44 2.22 -21.77
C GLY A 349 4.87 1.78 -21.53
N TYR A 350 5.24 0.70 -22.17
CA TYR A 350 6.60 0.18 -22.17
C TYR A 350 7.06 -0.22 -23.57
N GLU A 351 8.37 -0.27 -23.75
CA GLU A 351 9.00 -0.76 -24.97
C GLU A 351 10.26 -1.56 -24.60
N ILE A 352 10.37 -2.78 -25.14
CA ILE A 352 11.52 -3.68 -25.00
C ILE A 352 12.06 -3.93 -26.39
N ARG A 353 13.29 -3.49 -26.68
CA ARG A 353 13.98 -3.73 -27.95
C ARG A 353 15.22 -4.56 -27.74
N ARG A 354 15.25 -5.76 -28.36
CA ARG A 354 16.30 -6.75 -28.19
C ARG A 354 17.30 -6.80 -29.38
N GLN A 355 17.33 -5.78 -30.21
CA GLN A 355 18.19 -5.65 -31.39
C GLN A 355 17.68 -6.36 -32.67
N ASN A 356 18.18 -5.86 -33.84
CA ASN A 356 18.07 -6.42 -35.20
C ASN A 356 16.65 -6.47 -35.80
N GLY A 357 16.24 -5.36 -36.40
CA GLY A 357 15.24 -5.40 -37.47
C GLY A 357 13.82 -5.65 -37.05
N GLY A 358 13.45 -5.43 -35.82
CA GLY A 358 12.06 -5.46 -35.37
C GLY A 358 11.74 -6.47 -34.28
N ASP A 359 12.73 -7.02 -33.63
CA ASP A 359 12.48 -7.81 -32.39
C ASP A 359 12.22 -6.86 -31.23
N PHE A 360 10.95 -6.54 -31.03
CA PHE A 360 10.52 -5.67 -29.94
C PHE A 360 9.10 -6.00 -29.46
N VAL A 361 8.88 -5.73 -28.21
CA VAL A 361 7.55 -5.68 -27.60
C VAL A 361 7.28 -4.23 -27.22
N LYS A 362 6.15 -3.72 -27.62
CA LYS A 362 5.70 -2.38 -27.24
C LYS A 362 4.20 -2.42 -26.99
N SER A 363 3.79 -1.92 -25.85
CA SER A 363 2.41 -1.77 -25.54
C SER A 363 2.15 -0.54 -24.67
N SER A 364 0.90 -0.07 -24.66
CA SER A 364 0.47 1.04 -23.82
C SER A 364 -1.03 0.96 -23.54
N ALA A 365 -1.43 1.41 -22.36
CA ALA A 365 -2.82 1.60 -21.97
C ALA A 365 -3.15 3.08 -21.91
N ALA A 366 -4.38 3.44 -22.27
CA ALA A 366 -4.93 4.76 -21.98
C ALA A 366 -5.16 4.88 -20.48
N VAL A 367 -4.70 5.98 -19.88
CA VAL A 367 -4.83 6.26 -18.45
C VAL A 367 -5.27 7.72 -18.25
N ASP A 368 -5.98 7.96 -17.17
CA ASP A 368 -6.36 9.33 -16.77
C ASP A 368 -5.18 9.96 -16.02
N MET A 369 -4.39 10.73 -16.75
CA MET A 369 -3.15 11.32 -16.24
C MET A 369 -3.20 12.84 -16.33
N THR A 370 -3.21 13.49 -15.19
CA THR A 370 -3.21 14.94 -15.06
C THR A 370 -1.78 15.47 -14.82
N SER A 371 -1.37 16.47 -15.61
CA SER A 371 -0.08 17.13 -15.41
C SER A 371 -0.07 17.88 -14.07
N GLY A 372 0.95 17.62 -13.25
CA GLY A 372 1.11 18.23 -11.92
C GLY A 372 0.41 17.48 -10.81
N GLU A 373 -0.32 16.43 -11.09
CA GLU A 373 -0.88 15.52 -10.10
C GLU A 373 0.03 14.30 -9.90
N LYS A 374 -0.02 13.73 -8.70
CA LYS A 374 0.77 12.56 -8.34
C LYS A 374 0.09 11.28 -8.81
N HIS A 375 0.85 10.41 -9.43
CA HIS A 375 0.41 9.11 -9.91
C HIS A 375 1.36 8.00 -9.47
N ILE A 376 0.88 6.77 -9.44
CA ILE A 376 1.71 5.59 -9.21
C ILE A 376 1.46 4.57 -10.31
N ALA A 377 2.56 4.15 -10.96
CA ALA A 377 2.50 3.14 -12.00
C ALA A 377 3.38 1.93 -11.64
N ALA A 378 2.99 0.75 -12.13
CA ALA A 378 3.84 -0.42 -12.08
C ALA A 378 3.86 -1.15 -13.43
N PHE A 379 4.99 -1.79 -13.70
CA PHE A 379 5.21 -2.70 -14.82
C PHE A 379 5.73 -4.02 -14.27
N THR A 380 5.21 -5.14 -14.77
CA THR A 380 5.80 -6.46 -14.52
C THR A 380 6.11 -7.20 -15.81
N ALA A 381 7.13 -8.03 -15.72
CA ALA A 381 7.52 -8.96 -16.76
C ALA A 381 7.78 -10.33 -16.12
N ASP A 382 7.06 -11.34 -16.60
CA ASP A 382 7.17 -12.72 -16.11
C ASP A 382 6.95 -13.69 -17.29
N PRO A 383 7.79 -14.75 -17.44
CA PRO A 383 7.70 -15.67 -18.58
C PRO A 383 6.38 -16.46 -18.63
N ASP A 384 5.74 -16.70 -17.48
CA ASP A 384 4.52 -17.50 -17.38
C ASP A 384 3.26 -16.65 -17.53
N THR A 385 3.29 -15.40 -17.09
CA THR A 385 2.13 -14.48 -17.09
C THR A 385 2.22 -13.36 -18.12
N GLY A 386 3.40 -13.11 -18.71
CA GLY A 386 3.63 -12.08 -19.71
C GLY A 386 3.97 -10.72 -19.11
N TYR A 387 3.42 -9.65 -19.71
CA TYR A 387 3.67 -8.28 -19.26
C TYR A 387 2.37 -7.64 -18.78
N LYS A 388 2.47 -6.87 -17.69
CA LYS A 388 1.32 -6.17 -17.13
C LYS A 388 1.68 -4.72 -16.82
N LEU A 389 0.69 -3.83 -16.90
CA LEU A 389 0.78 -2.45 -16.46
C LEU A 389 -0.32 -2.17 -15.44
N PHE A 390 0.06 -1.49 -14.37
CA PHE A 390 -0.84 -1.01 -13.31
C PHE A 390 -0.72 0.50 -13.21
N PHE A 391 -1.82 1.18 -12.95
CA PHE A 391 -1.88 2.62 -12.79
C PHE A 391 -2.94 3.01 -11.78
N ASP A 392 -2.58 3.76 -10.74
CA ASP A 392 -3.46 4.31 -9.70
C ASP A 392 -4.49 3.28 -9.17
N GLY A 393 -4.01 2.07 -8.85
CA GLY A 393 -4.82 1.00 -8.28
C GLY A 393 -5.52 0.09 -9.28
N GLU A 394 -5.30 0.27 -10.57
CA GLU A 394 -5.95 -0.53 -11.62
C GLU A 394 -4.92 -1.31 -12.45
N LEU A 395 -5.25 -2.56 -12.78
CA LEU A 395 -4.56 -3.32 -13.82
C LEU A 395 -5.06 -2.84 -15.18
N VAL A 396 -4.27 -1.98 -15.85
CA VAL A 396 -4.70 -1.29 -17.09
C VAL A 396 -4.31 -2.03 -18.36
N GLN A 397 -3.38 -2.98 -18.30
CA GLN A 397 -2.97 -3.78 -19.46
C GLN A 397 -2.39 -5.13 -19.07
N VAL A 398 -2.69 -6.16 -19.86
CA VAL A 398 -2.06 -7.48 -19.84
C VAL A 398 -1.70 -7.86 -21.26
N ILE A 399 -0.48 -8.36 -21.47
CA ILE A 399 -0.04 -9.03 -22.70
C ILE A 399 0.39 -10.44 -22.29
N PRO A 400 -0.48 -11.44 -22.42
CA PRO A 400 -0.14 -12.81 -22.05
C PRO A 400 0.90 -13.42 -23.00
N PRO A 401 1.62 -14.48 -22.61
CA PRO A 401 2.66 -15.10 -23.44
C PRO A 401 2.18 -15.52 -24.84
N ALA A 402 0.91 -15.90 -24.97
CA ALA A 402 0.32 -16.30 -26.26
C ALA A 402 0.18 -15.15 -27.27
N GLU A 403 0.20 -13.90 -26.81
CA GLU A 403 0.06 -12.68 -27.64
C GLU A 403 1.41 -12.03 -27.94
N LEU A 404 2.51 -12.61 -27.47
CA LEU A 404 3.85 -12.11 -27.71
C LEU A 404 4.28 -12.31 -29.17
N PRO A 405 5.23 -11.50 -29.67
CA PRO A 405 5.85 -11.69 -30.99
C PRO A 405 6.41 -13.10 -31.15
N SER A 406 6.66 -13.51 -32.40
CA SER A 406 7.23 -14.81 -32.71
C SER A 406 8.60 -15.10 -32.06
N THR A 407 9.27 -14.08 -31.59
CA THR A 407 10.51 -14.17 -30.79
C THR A 407 10.26 -14.59 -29.33
N GLY A 408 9.00 -14.63 -28.92
CA GLY A 408 8.59 -15.04 -27.58
C GLY A 408 8.87 -14.00 -26.49
N TYR A 409 8.78 -14.46 -25.25
CA TYR A 409 9.10 -13.65 -24.09
C TYR A 409 10.57 -13.23 -24.08
N GLY A 410 10.83 -12.04 -23.55
CA GLY A 410 12.17 -11.55 -23.28
C GLY A 410 12.12 -10.25 -22.49
N PHE A 411 13.02 -10.11 -21.53
CA PHE A 411 13.09 -8.93 -20.69
C PHE A 411 14.47 -8.29 -20.73
N ILE A 412 14.91 -7.61 -19.70
CA ILE A 412 16.13 -6.79 -19.74
C ILE A 412 17.38 -7.64 -19.97
N SER A 413 17.44 -8.85 -19.41
CA SER A 413 18.56 -9.78 -19.63
C SER A 413 18.74 -10.22 -21.09
N ASP A 414 17.70 -10.11 -21.92
CA ASP A 414 17.73 -10.46 -23.33
C ASP A 414 18.13 -9.27 -24.23
N ILE A 415 18.37 -8.11 -23.66
CA ILE A 415 18.82 -6.91 -24.36
C ILE A 415 20.34 -6.88 -24.40
N PRO A 416 20.97 -6.97 -25.59
CA PRO A 416 22.42 -7.09 -25.67
C PRO A 416 23.13 -5.78 -25.34
N GLY A 417 24.19 -5.89 -24.52
CA GLY A 417 25.16 -4.83 -24.28
C GLY A 417 24.61 -3.63 -23.49
N ILE A 418 23.67 -3.86 -22.56
CA ILE A 418 23.25 -2.82 -21.65
C ILE A 418 24.46 -2.25 -20.89
N ASN A 419 24.56 -0.93 -20.88
CA ASN A 419 25.64 -0.18 -20.24
C ASN A 419 25.20 1.18 -19.70
N ALA A 420 23.90 1.47 -19.68
CA ALA A 420 23.37 2.72 -19.18
C ALA A 420 21.98 2.59 -18.61
N GLY A 421 21.74 3.21 -17.47
CA GLY A 421 20.45 3.34 -16.82
C GLY A 421 20.18 4.78 -16.38
N TYR A 422 18.96 5.26 -16.59
CA TYR A 422 18.57 6.61 -16.19
C TYR A 422 17.11 6.66 -15.72
N LEU A 423 16.85 7.49 -14.73
CA LEU A 423 15.54 8.05 -14.51
C LEU A 423 15.39 9.30 -15.37
N GLY A 424 14.25 9.42 -16.03
CA GLY A 424 13.90 10.58 -16.85
C GLY A 424 14.46 10.61 -18.25
N LYS A 425 15.11 9.55 -18.71
CA LYS A 425 15.46 9.38 -20.14
C LYS A 425 15.81 7.93 -20.49
N THR A 426 15.87 7.65 -21.79
CA THR A 426 16.47 6.43 -22.34
C THR A 426 17.74 6.81 -23.11
N ALA A 427 18.92 6.43 -22.62
CA ALA A 427 20.19 6.74 -23.27
C ALA A 427 20.40 5.82 -24.48
N ARG A 428 20.11 6.31 -25.68
CA ARG A 428 20.28 5.60 -26.94
C ARG A 428 20.67 6.56 -28.07
N SER A 429 21.14 6.04 -29.17
CA SER A 429 21.38 6.87 -30.37
C SER A 429 20.06 7.47 -30.87
N GLY A 430 19.93 8.80 -30.92
CA GLY A 430 18.74 9.51 -31.40
C GLY A 430 17.82 10.01 -30.28
N ASN A 431 16.50 9.81 -30.42
CA ASN A 431 15.50 10.33 -29.46
C ASN A 431 15.61 9.65 -28.10
N GLN A 432 15.69 10.44 -27.04
CA GLN A 432 15.96 10.00 -25.67
C GLN A 432 14.74 10.12 -24.74
N TYR A 433 13.61 10.63 -25.19
CA TYR A 433 12.35 10.80 -24.42
C TYR A 433 12.53 11.47 -23.06
N PRO A 434 13.08 12.71 -23.02
CA PRO A 434 13.41 13.36 -21.76
C PRO A 434 12.16 13.65 -20.94
N TYR A 435 12.18 13.32 -19.65
CA TYR A 435 11.10 13.56 -18.70
C TYR A 435 11.22 14.94 -18.05
N ASN A 436 10.07 15.48 -17.65
CA ASN A 436 9.97 16.68 -16.85
C ASN A 436 8.94 16.45 -15.75
N GLY A 437 9.36 16.62 -14.49
CA GLY A 437 8.53 16.37 -13.32
C GLY A 437 9.34 15.87 -12.13
N SER A 438 8.69 15.26 -11.17
CA SER A 438 9.36 14.58 -10.05
C SER A 438 9.13 13.07 -10.09
N ILE A 439 10.05 12.32 -9.52
CA ILE A 439 9.90 10.93 -9.12
C ILE A 439 10.02 10.92 -7.60
N GLU A 440 8.92 10.66 -6.94
CA GLU A 440 8.83 10.65 -5.48
C GLU A 440 9.42 9.38 -4.91
N ASN A 441 9.17 8.23 -5.57
CA ASN A 441 9.73 6.94 -5.22
C ASN A 441 9.80 6.03 -6.46
N ILE A 442 10.83 5.21 -6.54
CA ILE A 442 10.95 4.14 -7.52
C ILE A 442 11.66 2.95 -6.90
N LYS A 443 11.12 1.76 -7.13
CA LYS A 443 11.79 0.49 -6.81
C LYS A 443 11.76 -0.45 -7.99
N VAL A 444 12.86 -1.19 -8.17
CA VAL A 444 13.02 -2.24 -9.17
C VAL A 444 13.29 -3.55 -8.46
N PHE A 445 12.45 -4.53 -8.71
CA PHE A 445 12.53 -5.86 -8.11
C PHE A 445 12.88 -6.91 -9.17
N ASN A 446 13.83 -7.78 -8.89
CA ASN A 446 14.19 -8.92 -9.75
C ASN A 446 13.36 -10.17 -9.45
N THR A 447 12.21 -10.01 -8.85
CA THR A 447 11.26 -11.06 -8.53
C THR A 447 9.85 -10.64 -8.95
N ASP A 448 8.99 -11.62 -9.13
CA ASP A 448 7.55 -11.37 -9.31
C ASP A 448 6.93 -10.79 -8.03
N ILE A 449 6.09 -9.79 -8.20
CA ILE A 449 5.29 -9.18 -7.14
C ILE A 449 3.83 -9.51 -7.47
N PRO A 450 3.05 -10.05 -6.51
CA PRO A 450 1.65 -10.41 -6.74
C PRO A 450 0.82 -9.25 -7.31
N ASP A 451 -0.07 -9.54 -8.25
CA ASP A 451 -0.93 -8.54 -8.91
C ASP A 451 -1.75 -7.71 -7.89
N ASP A 452 -2.31 -8.38 -6.88
CA ASP A 452 -3.08 -7.71 -5.82
C ASP A 452 -2.21 -6.75 -5.01
N THR A 453 -0.94 -7.11 -4.77
CA THR A 453 0.05 -6.25 -4.12
C THR A 453 0.37 -5.02 -4.99
N LEU A 454 0.59 -5.21 -6.29
CA LEU A 454 0.85 -4.10 -7.21
C LEU A 454 -0.37 -3.18 -7.35
N THR A 455 -1.57 -3.73 -7.38
CA THR A 455 -2.81 -2.98 -7.32
C THR A 455 -2.88 -2.13 -6.05
N ALA A 456 -2.60 -2.72 -4.89
CA ALA A 456 -2.60 -1.99 -3.61
C ALA A 456 -1.50 -0.91 -3.55
N TRP A 457 -0.28 -1.24 -3.98
CA TRP A 457 0.83 -0.29 -4.01
C TRP A 457 0.60 0.87 -4.98
N THR A 458 0.00 0.62 -6.14
CA THR A 458 -0.32 1.69 -7.08
C THR A 458 -1.52 2.54 -6.64
N LEU A 459 -2.39 2.01 -5.78
CA LEU A 459 -3.51 2.77 -5.21
C LEU A 459 -3.08 3.71 -4.09
N SER A 460 -2.25 3.24 -3.16
CA SER A 460 -1.98 3.94 -1.90
C SER A 460 -0.50 4.26 -1.64
N GLY A 461 0.41 3.80 -2.49
CA GLY A 461 1.84 3.82 -2.19
C GLY A 461 2.21 2.74 -1.15
N GLY A 462 3.34 2.93 -0.46
CA GLY A 462 3.78 1.99 0.57
C GLY A 462 4.74 0.89 0.07
N PHE A 463 5.19 0.97 -1.20
CA PHE A 463 6.22 0.08 -1.72
C PHE A 463 7.64 0.53 -1.38
#